data_a31d26479d717fc94330970d5cd015f7
#
_entry.id   a31d26479d717fc94330970d5cd015f7
#
_cell.length_a   1.000
_cell.length_b   1.000
_cell.length_c   1.000
_cell.angle_alpha   90.00
_cell.angle_beta   90.00
_cell.angle_gamma   90.00
#
_symmetry.space_group_name_H-M   'P 1'
#
loop_
_entity.id
_entity.type
_entity.pdbx_description
1 polymer ?
#
loop_
_entity_poly.entity_id
_entity_poly.type
_entity_poly.pdbx_seq_one_letter_code
_entity_poly.pdbx_strand_id
1 'polypeptide(L)'
;APHPPLRLSWLIWGIASLFYVIGFFHRLAPAVMTQELMRDFDISAAALGNLSGFYFYSYWLMQIPTGVLADNWGPRRLLTFGALGSAAGAILFALSPSMAWACFGRLLIGGCVAVAYVVTLKLAANWFPASYFSMISGLGLLAGIIGAVTAGVPLRLLVDGFGWRPVMLAAAAAAGLLAAATWLLVRDDPAERGFRSYAVREARAE
;
A
#
# COMPACT_ATOMS: atom_id res chain seq x y z
N ALA A 1 18.47 -8.27 26.27
CA ALA A 1 17.46 -8.91 25.41
C ALA A 1 18.12 -9.39 24.11
N PRO A 2 17.76 -10.58 23.58
CA PRO A 2 18.25 -11.06 22.29
C PRO A 2 17.66 -10.24 21.14
N HIS A 3 18.29 -10.31 19.97
CA HIS A 3 17.67 -9.76 18.75
C HIS A 3 16.47 -10.61 18.29
N PRO A 4 15.52 -10.03 17.53
CA PRO A 4 14.36 -10.77 17.06
C PRO A 4 14.76 -11.92 16.13
N PRO A 5 14.04 -13.07 16.16
CA PRO A 5 14.30 -14.15 15.22
C PRO A 5 13.96 -13.68 13.81
N LEU A 6 14.83 -13.98 12.84
CA LEU A 6 14.68 -13.53 11.44
C LEU A 6 13.30 -13.89 10.83
N ARG A 7 12.72 -15.04 11.21
CA ARG A 7 11.39 -15.43 10.75
C ARG A 7 10.31 -14.39 11.11
N LEU A 8 10.39 -13.85 12.33
CA LEU A 8 9.46 -12.81 12.78
C LEU A 8 9.69 -11.50 12.02
N SER A 9 10.95 -11.11 11.83
CA SER A 9 11.31 -9.92 11.05
C SER A 9 10.78 -10.01 9.61
N TRP A 10 10.95 -11.15 8.96
CA TRP A 10 10.43 -11.39 7.61
C TRP A 10 8.91 -11.36 7.55
N LEU A 11 8.21 -11.89 8.56
CA LEU A 11 6.75 -11.83 8.63
C LEU A 11 6.27 -10.37 8.71
N ILE A 12 6.83 -9.58 9.60
CA ILE A 12 6.44 -8.17 9.81
C ILE A 12 6.73 -7.34 8.57
N TRP A 13 7.91 -7.46 8.01
CA TRP A 13 8.29 -6.77 6.79
C TRP A 13 7.47 -7.25 5.57
N GLY A 14 7.19 -8.55 5.49
CA GLY A 14 6.38 -9.14 4.42
C GLY A 14 4.95 -8.59 4.39
N ILE A 15 4.32 -8.40 5.56
CA ILE A 15 2.99 -7.77 5.65
C ILE A 15 3.03 -6.34 5.09
N ALA A 16 4.04 -5.54 5.45
CA ALA A 16 4.20 -4.19 4.92
C ALA A 16 4.45 -4.19 3.39
N SER A 17 5.28 -5.13 2.91
CA SER A 17 5.57 -5.29 1.49
C SER A 17 4.34 -5.71 0.68
N LEU A 18 3.45 -6.53 1.23
CA LEU A 18 2.18 -6.87 0.58
C LEU A 18 1.29 -5.64 0.38
N PHE A 19 1.31 -4.69 1.30
CA PHE A 19 0.58 -3.44 1.09
C PHE A 19 1.19 -2.61 -0.05
N TYR A 20 2.50 -2.65 -0.21
CA TYR A 20 3.15 -2.01 -1.35
C TYR A 20 2.80 -2.68 -2.69
N VAL A 21 2.67 -4.02 -2.72
CA VAL A 21 2.12 -4.77 -3.87
C VAL A 21 0.72 -4.28 -4.23
N ILE A 22 -0.18 -4.17 -3.25
CA ILE A 22 -1.55 -3.66 -3.44
C ILE A 22 -1.52 -2.21 -3.97
N GLY A 23 -0.62 -1.37 -3.48
CA GLY A 23 -0.45 0.00 -3.96
C GLY A 23 -0.11 0.07 -5.45
N PHE A 24 0.83 -0.74 -5.92
CA PHE A 24 1.20 -0.82 -7.34
C PHE A 24 0.09 -1.44 -8.20
N PHE A 25 -0.61 -2.44 -7.69
CA PHE A 25 -1.80 -2.99 -8.34
C PHE A 25 -2.83 -1.88 -8.59
N HIS A 26 -3.23 -1.13 -7.58
CA HIS A 26 -4.18 -0.02 -7.72
C HIS A 26 -3.69 1.11 -8.63
N ARG A 27 -2.39 1.34 -8.67
CA ARG A 27 -1.78 2.35 -9.56
C ARG A 27 -2.05 2.06 -11.02
N LEU A 28 -1.90 0.80 -11.44
CA LEU A 28 -1.97 0.38 -12.83
C LEU A 28 -3.33 -0.17 -13.25
N ALA A 29 -4.19 -0.57 -12.32
CA ALA A 29 -5.48 -1.19 -12.60
C ALA A 29 -6.35 -0.42 -13.62
N PRO A 30 -6.51 0.91 -13.59
CA PRO A 30 -7.32 1.62 -14.58
C PRO A 30 -6.82 1.48 -16.02
N ALA A 31 -5.51 1.32 -16.23
CA ALA A 31 -4.95 1.15 -17.56
C ALA A 31 -5.39 -0.17 -18.22
N VAL A 32 -5.69 -1.18 -17.43
CA VAL A 32 -6.15 -2.49 -17.90
C VAL A 32 -7.68 -2.53 -18.08
N MET A 33 -8.41 -1.67 -17.37
CA MET A 33 -9.88 -1.57 -17.39
C MET A 33 -10.38 -0.38 -18.23
N THR A 34 -9.57 0.11 -19.17
CA THR A 34 -9.83 1.35 -19.94
C THR A 34 -11.20 1.33 -20.62
N GLN A 35 -11.51 0.26 -21.34
CA GLN A 35 -12.76 0.16 -22.13
C GLN A 35 -13.98 0.07 -21.21
N GLU A 36 -13.91 -0.69 -20.14
CA GLU A 36 -14.96 -0.86 -19.17
C GLU A 36 -15.28 0.45 -18.45
N LEU A 37 -14.26 1.17 -18.01
CA LEU A 37 -14.42 2.45 -17.33
C LEU A 37 -14.98 3.54 -18.25
N MET A 38 -14.48 3.61 -19.49
CA MET A 38 -14.99 4.56 -20.48
C MET A 38 -16.46 4.30 -20.82
N ARG A 39 -16.84 3.03 -20.98
CA ARG A 39 -18.22 2.63 -21.25
C ARG A 39 -19.14 2.87 -20.04
N ASP A 40 -18.74 2.46 -18.85
CA ASP A 40 -19.59 2.50 -17.66
C ASP A 40 -19.83 3.92 -17.13
N PHE A 41 -18.88 4.84 -17.36
CA PHE A 41 -19.01 6.25 -16.97
C PHE A 41 -19.34 7.18 -18.14
N ASP A 42 -19.45 6.66 -19.36
CA ASP A 42 -19.67 7.44 -20.60
C ASP A 42 -18.66 8.59 -20.74
N ILE A 43 -17.36 8.27 -20.62
CA ILE A 43 -16.27 9.25 -20.60
C ILE A 43 -15.27 9.04 -21.74
N SER A 44 -14.63 10.13 -22.14
CA SER A 44 -13.54 10.12 -23.11
C SER A 44 -12.23 9.56 -22.53
N ALA A 45 -11.28 9.21 -23.40
CA ALA A 45 -9.92 8.81 -22.98
C ALA A 45 -9.20 9.90 -22.18
N ALA A 46 -9.44 11.18 -22.51
CA ALA A 46 -8.88 12.30 -21.75
C ALA A 46 -9.44 12.36 -20.33
N ALA A 47 -10.74 12.14 -20.16
CA ALA A 47 -11.39 12.09 -18.84
C ALA A 47 -10.90 10.87 -18.03
N LEU A 48 -10.66 9.72 -18.66
CA LEU A 48 -10.06 8.56 -18.04
C LEU A 48 -8.62 8.83 -17.58
N GLY A 49 -7.84 9.59 -18.37
CA GLY A 49 -6.52 10.06 -17.97
C GLY A 49 -6.58 10.89 -16.67
N ASN A 50 -7.57 11.78 -16.56
CA ASN A 50 -7.82 12.56 -15.35
C ASN A 50 -8.20 11.66 -14.17
N LEU A 51 -9.12 10.71 -14.34
CA LEU A 51 -9.50 9.72 -13.33
C LEU A 51 -8.26 9.00 -12.77
N SER A 52 -7.37 8.56 -13.66
CA SER A 52 -6.10 7.94 -13.27
C SER A 52 -5.18 8.91 -12.54
N GLY A 53 -5.17 10.18 -12.96
CA GLY A 53 -4.38 11.25 -12.38
C GLY A 53 -4.70 11.53 -10.90
N PHE A 54 -5.95 11.38 -10.48
CA PHE A 54 -6.35 11.63 -9.08
C PHE A 54 -5.61 10.75 -8.07
N TYR A 55 -5.26 9.52 -8.43
CA TYR A 55 -4.37 8.67 -7.63
C TYR A 55 -2.99 9.33 -7.44
N PHE A 56 -2.39 9.81 -8.53
CA PHE A 56 -1.05 10.38 -8.49
C PHE A 56 -1.00 11.74 -7.77
N TYR A 57 -2.03 12.57 -7.91
CA TYR A 57 -2.09 13.86 -7.22
C TYR A 57 -2.05 13.68 -5.70
N SER A 58 -2.88 12.81 -5.15
CA SER A 58 -2.90 12.53 -3.71
C SER A 58 -1.67 11.76 -3.25
N TYR A 59 -1.21 10.80 -4.04
CA TYR A 59 0.02 10.06 -3.77
C TYR A 59 1.22 11.00 -3.63
N TRP A 60 1.39 11.91 -4.58
CA TRP A 60 2.49 12.87 -4.58
C TRP A 60 2.39 13.86 -3.42
N LEU A 61 1.20 14.39 -3.15
CA LEU A 61 0.97 15.30 -2.04
C LEU A 61 1.31 14.66 -0.68
N MET A 62 1.04 13.37 -0.53
CA MET A 62 1.29 12.63 0.71
C MET A 62 2.75 12.22 0.92
N GLN A 63 3.65 12.38 -0.05
CA GLN A 63 5.04 11.96 0.10
C GLN A 63 5.75 12.69 1.27
N ILE A 64 5.56 14.00 1.38
CA ILE A 64 6.17 14.79 2.48
C ILE A 64 5.50 14.47 3.82
N PRO A 65 4.15 14.54 3.97
CA PRO A 65 3.49 14.19 5.24
C PRO A 65 3.79 12.77 5.72
N THR A 66 3.94 11.82 4.81
CA THR A 66 4.19 10.40 5.15
C THR A 66 5.43 10.21 6.00
N GLY A 67 6.53 10.90 5.70
CA GLY A 67 7.76 10.81 6.49
C GLY A 67 7.52 11.26 7.93
N VAL A 68 6.91 12.43 8.11
CA VAL A 68 6.58 13.00 9.42
C VAL A 68 5.59 12.10 10.19
N LEU A 69 4.57 11.58 9.51
CA LEU A 69 3.60 10.67 10.14
C LEU A 69 4.26 9.35 10.56
N ALA A 70 5.15 8.80 9.75
CA ALA A 70 5.87 7.57 10.08
C ALA A 70 6.73 7.75 11.33
N ASP A 71 7.30 8.95 11.55
CA ASP A 71 8.12 9.23 12.72
C ASP A 71 7.29 9.46 13.99
N ASN A 72 6.13 10.11 13.87
CA ASN A 72 5.30 10.48 15.02
C ASN A 72 4.25 9.43 15.41
N TRP A 73 3.59 8.79 14.43
CA TRP A 73 2.53 7.81 14.70
C TRP A 73 3.01 6.37 14.78
N GLY A 74 4.19 6.12 14.22
CA GLY A 74 4.78 4.79 14.07
C GLY A 74 4.27 4.01 12.86
N PRO A 75 5.08 3.05 12.40
CA PRO A 75 4.81 2.20 11.24
C PRO A 75 3.49 1.44 11.30
N ARG A 76 3.16 0.81 12.42
CA ARG A 76 1.97 -0.03 12.60
C ARG A 76 0.68 0.75 12.38
N ARG A 77 0.53 1.87 13.05
CA ARG A 77 -0.69 2.71 12.93
C ARG A 77 -0.82 3.26 11.53
N LEU A 78 0.26 3.82 11.00
CA LEU A 78 0.27 4.43 9.69
C LEU A 78 -0.06 3.41 8.59
N LEU A 79 0.51 2.22 8.64
CA LEU A 79 0.22 1.14 7.69
C LEU A 79 -1.23 0.65 7.82
N THR A 80 -1.74 0.50 9.03
CA THR A 80 -3.13 0.06 9.27
C THR A 80 -4.13 1.06 8.70
N PHE A 81 -3.98 2.35 9.03
CA PHE A 81 -4.87 3.39 8.52
C PHE A 81 -4.72 3.59 7.00
N GLY A 82 -3.51 3.45 6.47
CA GLY A 82 -3.26 3.45 5.03
C GLY A 82 -4.00 2.30 4.33
N ALA A 83 -3.93 1.10 4.87
CA ALA A 83 -4.62 -0.06 4.31
C ALA A 83 -6.15 0.05 4.42
N LEU A 84 -6.68 0.52 5.55
CA LEU A 84 -8.12 0.76 5.72
C LEU A 84 -8.63 1.86 4.78
N GLY A 85 -7.93 2.97 4.67
CA GLY A 85 -8.29 4.06 3.76
C GLY A 85 -8.21 3.63 2.30
N SER A 86 -7.20 2.84 1.92
CA SER A 86 -7.09 2.24 0.59
C SER A 86 -8.25 1.28 0.30
N ALA A 87 -8.65 0.44 1.27
CA ALA A 87 -9.82 -0.43 1.16
C ALA A 87 -11.11 0.38 0.96
N ALA A 88 -11.33 1.42 1.77
CA ALA A 88 -12.48 2.31 1.64
C ALA A 88 -12.50 3.02 0.27
N GLY A 89 -11.35 3.52 -0.18
CA GLY A 89 -11.21 4.13 -1.50
C GLY A 89 -11.51 3.16 -2.64
N ALA A 90 -11.08 1.90 -2.53
CA ALA A 90 -11.35 0.85 -3.52
C ALA A 90 -12.84 0.46 -3.54
N ILE A 91 -13.52 0.42 -2.38
CA ILE A 91 -14.97 0.25 -2.30
C ILE A 91 -15.70 1.42 -2.98
N LEU A 92 -15.32 2.66 -2.66
CA LEU A 92 -15.89 3.85 -3.29
C LEU A 92 -15.71 3.82 -4.81
N PHE A 93 -14.53 3.44 -5.28
CA PHE A 93 -14.24 3.31 -6.70
C PHE A 93 -15.10 2.23 -7.35
N ALA A 94 -15.18 1.03 -6.75
CA ALA A 94 -15.94 -0.09 -7.27
C ALA A 94 -17.45 0.16 -7.32
N LEU A 95 -17.99 0.85 -6.33
CA LEU A 95 -19.42 1.15 -6.20
C LEU A 95 -19.81 2.53 -6.76
N SER A 96 -18.88 3.24 -7.41
CA SER A 96 -19.10 4.59 -7.88
C SER A 96 -20.25 4.66 -8.91
N PRO A 97 -21.25 5.53 -8.69
CA PRO A 97 -22.33 5.75 -9.64
C PRO A 97 -21.96 6.76 -10.73
N SER A 98 -20.87 7.51 -10.55
CA SER A 98 -20.42 8.54 -11.48
C SER A 98 -18.89 8.69 -11.44
N MET A 99 -18.34 9.33 -12.48
CA MET A 99 -16.92 9.64 -12.56
C MET A 99 -16.41 10.43 -11.33
N ALA A 100 -17.20 11.37 -10.80
CA ALA A 100 -16.80 12.18 -9.64
C ALA A 100 -16.53 11.31 -8.41
N TRP A 101 -17.40 10.34 -8.12
CA TRP A 101 -17.20 9.37 -7.05
C TRP A 101 -16.01 8.45 -7.30
N ALA A 102 -15.82 8.04 -8.55
CA ALA A 102 -14.66 7.24 -8.94
C ALA A 102 -13.35 8.01 -8.74
N CYS A 103 -13.29 9.29 -9.09
CA CYS A 103 -12.16 10.19 -8.84
C CYS A 103 -11.86 10.31 -7.33
N PHE A 104 -12.90 10.45 -6.51
CA PHE A 104 -12.73 10.52 -5.06
C PHE A 104 -12.17 9.22 -4.48
N GLY A 105 -12.66 8.07 -4.94
CA GLY A 105 -12.10 6.76 -4.60
C GLY A 105 -10.62 6.65 -4.98
N ARG A 106 -10.26 7.10 -6.18
CA ARG A 106 -8.86 7.11 -6.67
C ARG A 106 -7.95 8.01 -5.84
N LEU A 107 -8.46 9.20 -5.49
CA LEU A 107 -7.74 10.15 -4.63
C LEU A 107 -7.48 9.53 -3.24
N LEU A 108 -8.48 8.87 -2.66
CA LEU A 108 -8.33 8.22 -1.35
C LEU A 108 -7.34 7.05 -1.41
N ILE A 109 -7.43 6.19 -2.43
CA ILE A 109 -6.47 5.10 -2.63
C ILE A 109 -5.04 5.67 -2.72
N GLY A 110 -4.81 6.64 -3.61
CA GLY A 110 -3.48 7.19 -3.86
C GLY A 110 -2.83 7.78 -2.62
N GLY A 111 -3.57 8.60 -1.87
CA GLY A 111 -3.10 9.19 -0.62
C GLY A 111 -2.77 8.14 0.45
N CYS A 112 -3.62 7.11 0.56
CA CYS A 112 -3.45 6.07 1.57
C CYS A 112 -2.31 5.08 1.25
N VAL A 113 -2.06 4.75 -0.02
CA VAL A 113 -0.96 3.84 -0.39
C VAL A 113 0.41 4.53 -0.40
N ALA A 114 0.45 5.86 -0.37
CA ALA A 114 1.70 6.62 -0.34
C ALA A 114 2.60 6.25 0.85
N VAL A 115 2.01 5.80 1.95
CA VAL A 115 2.73 5.42 3.18
C VAL A 115 3.47 4.08 3.05
N ALA A 116 3.09 3.22 2.08
CA ALA A 116 3.49 1.83 2.04
C ALA A 116 5.02 1.64 2.00
N TYR A 117 5.71 2.30 1.08
CA TYR A 117 7.16 2.11 0.90
C TYR A 117 7.97 2.69 2.06
N VAL A 118 7.63 3.88 2.52
CA VAL A 118 8.31 4.54 3.65
C VAL A 118 8.22 3.69 4.91
N VAL A 119 7.02 3.15 5.20
CA VAL A 119 6.80 2.27 6.35
C VAL A 119 7.56 0.95 6.20
N THR A 120 7.59 0.38 5.00
CA THR A 120 8.34 -0.86 4.73
C THR A 120 9.84 -0.68 4.99
N LEU A 121 10.42 0.45 4.57
CA LEU A 121 11.83 0.77 4.85
C LEU A 121 12.09 1.02 6.34
N LYS A 122 11.17 1.70 7.03
CA LYS A 122 11.30 1.96 8.46
C LYS A 122 11.24 0.67 9.28
N LEU A 123 10.33 -0.23 8.95
CA LEU A 123 10.28 -1.57 9.56
C LEU A 123 11.55 -2.38 9.25
N ALA A 124 12.09 -2.27 8.04
CA ALA A 124 13.36 -2.90 7.69
C ALA A 124 14.50 -2.42 8.60
N ALA A 125 14.61 -1.12 8.81
CA ALA A 125 15.66 -0.53 9.67
C ALA A 125 15.53 -0.95 11.14
N ASN A 126 14.30 -1.15 11.65
CA ASN A 126 14.07 -1.53 13.04
C ASN A 126 14.26 -3.04 13.27
N TRP A 127 13.83 -3.87 12.31
CA TRP A 127 13.69 -5.32 12.48
C TRP A 127 14.82 -6.15 11.88
N PHE A 128 15.75 -5.55 11.14
CA PHE A 128 16.86 -6.26 10.50
C PHE A 128 18.21 -5.60 10.80
N PRO A 129 19.31 -6.39 10.80
CA PRO A 129 20.66 -5.83 10.87
C PRO A 129 20.92 -4.87 9.71
N ALA A 130 21.73 -3.84 9.93
CA ALA A 130 22.07 -2.85 8.91
C ALA A 130 22.68 -3.48 7.63
N SER A 131 23.39 -4.61 7.76
CA SER A 131 23.96 -5.35 6.63
C SER A 131 22.92 -5.91 5.66
N TYR A 132 21.66 -6.10 6.11
CA TYR A 132 20.55 -6.59 5.28
C TYR A 132 19.79 -5.47 4.57
N PHE A 133 20.00 -4.21 4.97
CA PHE A 133 19.16 -3.09 4.53
C PHE A 133 19.11 -2.92 3.01
N SER A 134 20.25 -3.00 2.31
CA SER A 134 20.30 -2.88 0.85
C SER A 134 19.53 -4.00 0.14
N MET A 135 19.69 -5.24 0.62
CA MET A 135 18.95 -6.39 0.07
C MET A 135 17.45 -6.24 0.28
N ILE A 136 17.03 -5.87 1.49
CA ILE A 136 15.60 -5.72 1.86
C ILE A 136 14.97 -4.55 1.11
N SER A 137 15.69 -3.45 0.92
CA SER A 137 15.22 -2.34 0.08
C SER A 137 15.02 -2.76 -1.37
N GLY A 138 15.94 -3.55 -1.93
CA GLY A 138 15.79 -4.13 -3.27
C GLY A 138 14.59 -5.08 -3.38
N LEU A 139 14.38 -5.95 -2.38
CA LEU A 139 13.20 -6.82 -2.33
C LEU A 139 11.89 -6.02 -2.19
N GLY A 140 11.92 -4.88 -1.50
CA GLY A 140 10.79 -3.95 -1.43
C GLY A 140 10.43 -3.40 -2.80
N LEU A 141 11.40 -3.00 -3.61
CA LEU A 141 11.17 -2.57 -4.99
C LEU A 141 10.63 -3.72 -5.86
N LEU A 142 11.16 -4.93 -5.69
CA LEU A 142 10.66 -6.12 -6.37
C LEU A 142 9.20 -6.40 -6.02
N ALA A 143 8.78 -6.20 -4.77
CA ALA A 143 7.38 -6.30 -4.37
C ALA A 143 6.50 -5.34 -5.17
N GLY A 144 6.95 -4.10 -5.41
CA GLY A 144 6.25 -3.15 -6.29
C GLY A 144 6.12 -3.67 -7.73
N ILE A 145 7.17 -4.27 -8.28
CA ILE A 145 7.15 -4.87 -9.63
C ILE A 145 6.15 -6.03 -9.68
N ILE A 146 6.09 -6.89 -8.66
CA ILE A 146 5.10 -7.96 -8.56
C ILE A 146 3.68 -7.37 -8.58
N GLY A 147 3.44 -6.30 -7.84
CA GLY A 147 2.16 -5.58 -7.88
C GLY A 147 1.81 -5.06 -9.28
N ALA A 148 2.79 -4.52 -9.99
CA ALA A 148 2.64 -4.03 -11.36
C ALA A 148 2.30 -5.18 -12.34
N VAL A 149 3.00 -6.30 -12.23
CA VAL A 149 2.76 -7.49 -13.08
C VAL A 149 1.39 -8.10 -12.81
N THR A 150 0.95 -8.17 -11.56
CA THR A 150 -0.39 -8.67 -11.20
C THR A 150 -1.50 -7.78 -11.73
N ALA A 151 -1.25 -6.47 -11.88
CA ALA A 151 -2.15 -5.53 -12.53
C ALA A 151 -2.15 -5.61 -14.07
N GLY A 152 -1.36 -6.47 -14.68
CA GLY A 152 -1.33 -6.71 -16.13
C GLY A 152 -2.29 -7.84 -16.55
N VAL A 153 -1.73 -8.90 -17.13
CA VAL A 153 -2.49 -10.05 -17.64
C VAL A 153 -3.38 -10.70 -16.58
N PRO A 154 -2.92 -10.97 -15.34
CA PRO A 154 -3.77 -11.57 -14.32
C PRO A 154 -5.04 -10.73 -14.03
N LEU A 155 -4.89 -9.42 -13.89
CA LEU A 155 -6.04 -8.53 -13.70
C LEU A 155 -6.97 -8.56 -14.92
N ARG A 156 -6.43 -8.54 -16.16
CA ARG A 156 -7.24 -8.59 -17.38
C ARG A 156 -8.14 -9.83 -17.39
N LEU A 157 -7.58 -11.00 -17.10
CA LEU A 157 -8.33 -12.27 -17.05
C LEU A 157 -9.44 -12.24 -15.99
N LEU A 158 -9.18 -11.65 -14.84
CA LEU A 158 -10.18 -11.50 -13.78
C LEU A 158 -11.30 -10.53 -14.20
N VAL A 159 -10.95 -9.43 -14.85
CA VAL A 159 -11.93 -8.44 -15.33
C VAL A 159 -12.78 -9.03 -16.45
N ASP A 160 -12.20 -9.82 -17.36
CA ASP A 160 -12.96 -10.50 -18.43
C ASP A 160 -13.93 -11.55 -17.87
N GLY A 161 -13.56 -12.25 -16.79
CA GLY A 161 -14.40 -13.28 -16.19
C GLY A 161 -15.48 -12.78 -15.23
N PHE A 162 -15.15 -11.76 -14.44
CA PHE A 162 -15.99 -11.31 -13.31
C PHE A 162 -16.46 -9.85 -13.42
N GLY A 163 -15.91 -9.08 -14.34
CA GLY A 163 -16.10 -7.65 -14.42
C GLY A 163 -15.19 -6.87 -13.46
N TRP A 164 -14.98 -5.58 -13.74
CA TRP A 164 -14.01 -4.76 -12.98
C TRP A 164 -14.48 -4.42 -11.55
N ARG A 165 -15.79 -4.23 -11.33
CA ARG A 165 -16.34 -3.86 -10.01
C ARG A 165 -16.12 -4.95 -8.95
N PRO A 166 -16.49 -6.23 -9.16
CA PRO A 166 -16.19 -7.31 -8.22
C PRO A 166 -14.69 -7.51 -7.97
N VAL A 167 -13.86 -7.35 -9.01
CA VAL A 167 -12.41 -7.48 -8.88
C VAL A 167 -11.85 -6.36 -7.97
N MET A 168 -12.32 -5.13 -8.11
CA MET A 168 -11.91 -4.02 -7.22
C MET A 168 -12.44 -4.20 -5.81
N LEU A 169 -13.63 -4.79 -5.60
CA LEU A 169 -14.12 -5.16 -4.26
C LEU A 169 -13.27 -6.25 -3.63
N ALA A 170 -12.80 -7.24 -4.41
CA ALA A 170 -11.87 -8.25 -3.91
C ALA A 170 -10.53 -7.63 -3.49
N ALA A 171 -10.02 -6.66 -4.27
CA ALA A 171 -8.82 -5.92 -3.89
C ALA A 171 -9.02 -5.08 -2.61
N ALA A 172 -10.21 -4.50 -2.43
CA ALA A 172 -10.59 -3.80 -1.21
C ALA A 172 -10.63 -4.74 -0.01
N ALA A 173 -11.21 -5.94 -0.15
CA ALA A 173 -11.22 -6.97 0.88
C ALA A 173 -9.81 -7.41 1.26
N ALA A 174 -8.92 -7.61 0.28
CA ALA A 174 -7.52 -7.94 0.52
C ALA A 174 -6.80 -6.84 1.32
N ALA A 175 -7.02 -5.56 0.99
CA ALA A 175 -6.47 -4.44 1.74
C ALA A 175 -7.03 -4.37 3.18
N GLY A 176 -8.31 -4.64 3.37
CA GLY A 176 -8.95 -4.71 4.69
C GLY A 176 -8.40 -5.84 5.57
N LEU A 177 -8.23 -7.05 4.99
CA LEU A 177 -7.58 -8.18 5.68
C LEU A 177 -6.14 -7.85 6.05
N LEU A 178 -5.42 -7.18 5.15
CA LEU A 178 -4.06 -6.75 5.42
C LEU A 178 -3.98 -5.70 6.54
N ALA A 179 -4.95 -4.79 6.62
CA ALA A 179 -5.08 -3.85 7.74
C ALA A 179 -5.26 -4.58 9.07
N ALA A 180 -6.13 -5.59 9.11
CA ALA A 180 -6.32 -6.44 10.30
C ALA A 180 -5.04 -7.20 10.66
N ALA A 181 -4.39 -7.83 9.68
CA ALA A 181 -3.11 -8.52 9.89
C ALA A 181 -2.02 -7.57 10.41
N THR A 182 -1.94 -6.36 9.85
CA THR A 182 -1.01 -5.32 10.31
C THR A 182 -1.28 -4.95 11.77
N TRP A 183 -2.52 -4.67 12.11
CA TRP A 183 -2.90 -4.29 13.47
C TRP A 183 -2.58 -5.37 14.51
N LEU A 184 -2.80 -6.63 14.17
CA LEU A 184 -2.61 -7.75 15.08
C LEU A 184 -1.13 -8.18 15.18
N LEU A 185 -0.42 -8.23 14.06
CA LEU A 185 0.89 -8.88 13.96
C LEU A 185 2.07 -7.91 13.92
N VAL A 186 1.92 -6.74 13.28
CA VAL A 186 3.02 -5.77 13.17
C VAL A 186 3.22 -5.03 14.50
N ARG A 187 4.47 -4.77 14.85
CA ARG A 187 4.89 -3.87 15.93
C ARG A 187 5.91 -2.89 15.38
N ASP A 188 5.91 -1.70 15.91
CA ASP A 188 6.78 -0.62 15.41
C ASP A 188 8.25 -0.91 15.69
N ASP A 189 8.53 -1.46 16.84
CA ASP A 189 9.88 -1.77 17.28
C ASP A 189 9.94 -3.19 17.90
N PRO A 190 11.01 -3.96 17.66
CA PRO A 190 11.22 -5.24 18.34
C PRO A 190 11.14 -5.17 19.86
N ALA A 191 11.47 -4.02 20.46
CA ALA A 191 11.42 -3.82 21.92
C ALA A 191 10.01 -4.01 22.49
N GLU A 192 8.96 -3.75 21.72
CA GLU A 192 7.56 -4.01 22.15
C GLU A 192 7.27 -5.50 22.38
N ARG A 193 8.13 -6.38 21.85
CA ARG A 193 8.07 -7.85 22.05
C ARG A 193 9.20 -8.39 22.91
N GLY A 194 9.94 -7.50 23.61
CA GLY A 194 11.03 -7.89 24.50
C GLY A 194 12.34 -8.23 23.77
N PHE A 195 12.49 -7.86 22.52
CA PHE A 195 13.72 -8.03 21.74
C PHE A 195 14.54 -6.73 21.68
N ARG A 196 15.83 -6.85 21.37
CA ARG A 196 16.69 -5.69 21.11
C ARG A 196 16.45 -5.18 19.69
N SER A 197 16.14 -3.89 19.53
CA SER A 197 16.02 -3.24 18.22
C SER A 197 17.36 -3.18 17.49
N TYR A 198 17.31 -3.21 16.15
CA TYR A 198 18.49 -2.93 15.31
C TYR A 198 18.63 -1.44 14.98
N ALA A 199 17.56 -0.64 15.16
CA ALA A 199 17.66 0.80 14.97
C ALA A 199 18.67 1.39 15.94
N VAL A 200 19.62 2.18 15.42
CA VAL A 200 20.49 3.00 16.23
C VAL A 200 19.62 4.11 16.83
N ARG A 201 19.28 3.99 18.11
CA ARG A 201 18.73 5.13 18.84
C ARG A 201 19.87 6.13 18.98
N GLU A 202 19.83 7.22 18.23
CA GLU A 202 20.56 8.41 18.65
C GLU A 202 20.12 8.70 20.08
N ALA A 203 21.09 8.63 21.00
CA ALA A 203 20.88 9.05 22.37
C ALA A 203 20.35 10.49 22.28
N ARG A 204 19.09 10.73 22.64
CA ARG A 204 18.60 12.09 22.86
C ARG A 204 19.55 12.66 23.89
N ALA A 205 20.37 13.60 23.45
CA ALA A 205 21.10 14.47 24.36
C ALA A 205 20.05 15.17 25.21
N GLU A 206 20.04 14.85 26.49
CA GLU A 206 19.32 15.57 27.52
C GLU A 206 19.82 17.01 27.59
#